data_ebfb34e0c7ee97b0d0195cf6a509d440
#
_entry.id   ebfb34e0c7ee97b0d0195cf6a509d440
#
_cell.length_a   1.000
_cell.length_b   1.000
_cell.length_c   1.000
_cell.angle_alpha   90.00
_cell.angle_beta   90.00
_cell.angle_gamma   90.00
#
_symmetry.space_group_name_H-M   'P 1'
#
loop_
_entity.id
_entity.type
_entity.pdbx_description
1 polymer ?
#
loop_
_entity_poly.entity_id
_entity_poly.type
_entity_poly.pdbx_seq_one_letter_code
_entity_poly.pdbx_strand_id
1 'polypeptide(L)'
;MTIHQNGLFVEPGKGRSYYFGQDLYTFKAIGEETGEAYALCEVILAPGSGAPTHRHNRQNESFYVQDGEIEFQLDDRTFVATAGTFLHSPKGQLHGFTNTTATPAKMLVWVTPAGFEKFIAEVGKAVNGEITLGASLNPEDIDKILTNAPKYDIEILPPPSE
;
A
#
# COMPACT_ATOMS: atom_id res chain seq x y z
N MET A 1 -6.29 -3.33 -26.02
CA MET A 1 -6.81 -2.81 -24.74
C MET A 1 -8.21 -3.40 -24.53
N THR A 2 -8.36 -4.43 -23.74
CA THR A 2 -9.67 -5.05 -23.49
C THR A 2 -10.33 -4.26 -22.37
N ILE A 3 -11.20 -3.32 -22.71
CA ILE A 3 -12.05 -2.67 -21.71
C ILE A 3 -13.04 -3.75 -21.27
N HIS A 4 -12.95 -4.21 -20.04
CA HIS A 4 -13.95 -5.08 -19.45
C HIS A 4 -15.27 -4.26 -19.36
N GLN A 5 -16.18 -4.52 -20.29
CA GLN A 5 -17.51 -3.88 -20.30
C GLN A 5 -18.43 -4.40 -19.19
N ASN A 6 -17.99 -5.45 -18.49
CA ASN A 6 -18.71 -6.05 -17.36
C ASN A 6 -18.12 -5.53 -16.05
N GLY A 7 -18.97 -5.15 -15.11
CA GLY A 7 -18.54 -4.74 -13.78
C GLY A 7 -17.70 -5.82 -13.08
N LEU A 8 -16.95 -5.41 -12.06
CA LEU A 8 -16.12 -6.28 -11.25
C LEU A 8 -16.82 -6.59 -9.91
N PHE A 9 -16.86 -7.86 -9.53
CA PHE A 9 -17.34 -8.31 -8.23
C PHE A 9 -16.26 -9.17 -7.56
N VAL A 10 -15.80 -8.74 -6.40
CA VAL A 10 -14.78 -9.44 -5.61
C VAL A 10 -15.32 -9.68 -4.20
N GLU A 11 -15.48 -10.94 -3.86
CA GLU A 11 -16.01 -11.35 -2.55
C GLU A 11 -15.09 -10.94 -1.38
N PRO A 12 -15.62 -10.89 -0.15
CA PRO A 12 -14.81 -10.67 1.04
C PRO A 12 -13.65 -11.67 1.12
N GLY A 13 -12.45 -11.20 1.48
CA GLY A 13 -11.25 -12.03 1.59
C GLY A 13 -10.66 -12.51 0.26
N LYS A 14 -11.27 -12.18 -0.87
CA LYS A 14 -10.76 -12.53 -2.20
C LYS A 14 -10.01 -11.36 -2.83
N GLY A 15 -9.16 -11.68 -3.80
CA GLY A 15 -8.30 -10.77 -4.51
C GLY A 15 -6.90 -11.33 -4.70
N ARG A 16 -6.03 -10.55 -5.33
CA ARG A 16 -4.60 -10.90 -5.50
C ARG A 16 -3.83 -10.40 -4.29
N SER A 17 -3.30 -11.30 -3.49
CA SER A 17 -2.65 -10.99 -2.22
C SER A 17 -1.14 -11.15 -2.28
N TYR A 18 -0.44 -10.19 -1.71
CA TYR A 18 1.01 -10.14 -1.60
C TYR A 18 1.41 -9.69 -0.21
N TYR A 19 2.49 -10.27 0.30
CA TYR A 19 3.24 -9.64 1.39
C TYR A 19 4.15 -8.56 0.80
N PHE A 20 3.99 -7.36 1.31
CA PHE A 20 4.87 -6.24 1.01
C PHE A 20 5.35 -5.64 2.32
N GLY A 21 6.65 -5.74 2.55
CA GLY A 21 7.15 -5.53 3.89
C GLY A 21 6.63 -6.61 4.84
N GLN A 22 6.15 -6.20 5.98
CA GLN A 22 5.54 -7.07 6.99
C GLN A 22 4.01 -7.15 6.87
N ASP A 23 3.46 -6.49 5.87
CA ASP A 23 2.04 -6.24 5.70
C ASP A 23 1.43 -7.06 4.57
N LEU A 24 0.11 -7.21 4.61
CA LEU A 24 -0.65 -7.92 3.58
C LEU A 24 -1.40 -6.92 2.71
N TYR A 25 -1.14 -6.96 1.41
CA TYR A 25 -1.82 -6.16 0.38
C TYR A 25 -2.69 -7.08 -0.47
N THR A 26 -3.99 -6.87 -0.47
CA THR A 26 -4.96 -7.64 -1.27
C THR A 26 -5.66 -6.72 -2.27
N PHE A 27 -5.30 -6.84 -3.55
CA PHE A 27 -5.91 -6.03 -4.61
C PHE A 27 -7.32 -6.49 -4.91
N LYS A 28 -8.27 -5.58 -4.80
CA LYS A 28 -9.68 -5.74 -5.16
C LYS A 28 -9.94 -5.31 -6.60
N ALA A 29 -9.16 -4.38 -7.12
CA ALA A 29 -9.18 -3.95 -8.50
C ALA A 29 -7.78 -3.55 -8.94
N ILE A 30 -7.43 -3.86 -10.17
CA ILE A 30 -6.16 -3.50 -10.80
C ILE A 30 -6.40 -2.72 -12.10
N GLY A 31 -5.36 -2.10 -12.65
CA GLY A 31 -5.46 -1.28 -13.85
C GLY A 31 -6.07 -2.00 -15.04
N GLU A 32 -5.73 -3.27 -15.27
CA GLU A 32 -6.32 -4.07 -16.35
C GLU A 32 -7.84 -4.20 -16.26
N GLU A 33 -8.39 -4.16 -15.04
CA GLU A 33 -9.82 -4.31 -14.76
C GLU A 33 -10.56 -2.97 -14.74
N THR A 34 -9.85 -1.87 -14.52
CA THR A 34 -10.41 -0.51 -14.38
C THR A 34 -10.14 0.40 -15.58
N GLY A 35 -9.55 -0.13 -16.66
CA GLY A 35 -9.11 0.67 -17.79
C GLY A 35 -7.99 1.64 -17.43
N GLU A 36 -7.08 1.24 -16.55
CA GLU A 36 -5.95 1.99 -16.02
C GLU A 36 -6.35 3.20 -15.16
N ALA A 37 -7.63 3.31 -14.77
CA ALA A 37 -8.12 4.45 -14.00
C ALA A 37 -7.61 4.43 -12.56
N TYR A 38 -7.60 3.27 -11.92
CA TYR A 38 -7.14 3.11 -10.54
C TYR A 38 -6.76 1.67 -10.23
N ALA A 39 -5.98 1.50 -9.18
CA ALA A 39 -5.85 0.26 -8.44
C ALA A 39 -6.38 0.44 -7.01
N LEU A 40 -7.06 -0.56 -6.47
CA LEU A 40 -7.61 -0.57 -5.12
C LEU A 40 -7.14 -1.79 -4.38
N CYS A 41 -6.55 -1.60 -3.20
CA CYS A 41 -6.19 -2.70 -2.32
C CYS A 41 -6.67 -2.50 -0.89
N GLU A 42 -6.95 -3.60 -0.25
CA GLU A 42 -7.10 -3.70 1.20
C GLU A 42 -5.73 -4.02 1.79
N VAL A 43 -5.32 -3.26 2.80
CA VAL A 43 -4.03 -3.43 3.46
C VAL A 43 -4.25 -3.76 4.93
N ILE A 44 -3.62 -4.84 5.39
CA ILE A 44 -3.56 -5.18 6.81
C ILE A 44 -2.15 -4.93 7.29
N LEU A 45 -2.01 -3.99 8.22
CA LEU A 45 -0.75 -3.62 8.82
C LEU A 45 -0.49 -4.44 10.07
N ALA A 46 0.65 -5.11 10.12
CA ALA A 46 1.12 -5.76 11.33
C ALA A 46 1.43 -4.71 12.43
N PRO A 47 1.38 -5.09 13.70
CA PRO A 47 1.85 -4.22 14.79
C PRO A 47 3.28 -3.73 14.55
N GLY A 48 3.51 -2.42 14.67
CA GLY A 48 4.80 -1.78 14.47
C GLY A 48 5.23 -1.61 13.00
N SER A 49 4.42 -2.07 12.06
CA SER A 49 4.73 -2.01 10.63
C SER A 49 4.08 -0.81 9.94
N GLY A 50 4.51 -0.54 8.71
CA GLY A 50 4.00 0.51 7.84
C GLY A 50 4.91 0.77 6.66
N ALA A 51 4.73 1.94 6.06
CA ALA A 51 5.57 2.42 4.98
C ALA A 51 6.42 3.63 5.42
N PRO A 52 7.72 3.63 5.14
CA PRO A 52 8.56 4.79 5.41
C PRO A 52 8.13 5.99 4.58
N THR A 53 8.66 7.17 4.87
CA THR A 53 8.37 8.37 4.09
C THR A 53 8.78 8.18 2.64
N HIS A 54 7.82 8.38 1.75
CA HIS A 54 7.99 8.24 0.30
C HIS A 54 7.02 9.17 -0.43
N ARG A 55 7.15 9.24 -1.75
CA ARG A 55 6.18 9.93 -2.61
C ARG A 55 6.00 9.19 -3.93
N HIS A 56 4.82 9.34 -4.50
CA HIS A 56 4.50 8.90 -5.83
C HIS A 56 4.54 10.09 -6.78
N ASN A 57 5.47 10.12 -7.72
CA ASN A 57 5.65 11.28 -8.59
C ASN A 57 4.62 11.35 -9.73
N ARG A 58 3.85 10.29 -9.98
CA ARG A 58 2.85 10.22 -11.05
C ARG A 58 1.44 9.90 -10.60
N GLN A 59 1.25 9.57 -9.33
CA GLN A 59 -0.01 9.04 -8.82
C GLN A 59 -0.48 9.79 -7.60
N ASN A 60 -1.80 9.95 -7.48
CA ASN A 60 -2.44 10.30 -6.23
C ASN A 60 -2.71 9.02 -5.44
N GLU A 61 -2.63 9.10 -4.12
CA GLU A 61 -2.93 7.99 -3.24
C GLU A 61 -3.91 8.41 -2.16
N SER A 62 -4.92 7.60 -1.93
CA SER A 62 -5.96 7.86 -0.94
C SER A 62 -6.10 6.67 0.01
N PHE A 63 -6.46 6.97 1.24
CA PHE A 63 -6.55 6.00 2.32
C PHE A 63 -7.88 6.13 3.05
N TYR A 64 -8.46 5.01 3.41
CA TYR A 64 -9.62 4.95 4.28
C TYR A 64 -9.40 3.88 5.35
N VAL A 65 -9.26 4.30 6.60
CA VAL A 65 -9.04 3.39 7.73
C VAL A 65 -10.34 2.68 8.05
N GLN A 66 -10.31 1.35 8.03
CA GLN A 66 -11.47 0.49 8.29
C GLN A 66 -11.50 -0.04 9.71
N ASP A 67 -10.32 -0.35 10.27
CA ASP A 67 -10.19 -0.93 11.61
C ASP A 67 -8.84 -0.59 12.22
N GLY A 68 -8.79 -0.45 13.53
CA GLY A 68 -7.58 -0.12 14.27
C GLY A 68 -7.20 1.36 14.20
N GLU A 69 -5.93 1.64 14.44
CA GLU A 69 -5.36 2.96 14.51
C GLU A 69 -4.04 3.01 13.75
N ILE A 70 -3.87 4.01 12.90
CA ILE A 70 -2.69 4.20 12.06
C ILE A 70 -2.19 5.63 12.21
N GLU A 71 -0.91 5.81 12.51
CA GLU A 71 -0.26 7.10 12.46
C GLU A 71 0.18 7.41 11.03
N PHE A 72 -0.31 8.52 10.48
CA PHE A 72 0.06 9.02 9.14
C PHE A 72 0.94 10.26 9.25
N GLN A 73 1.91 10.34 8.36
CA GLN A 73 2.68 11.55 8.09
C GLN A 73 2.34 12.07 6.69
N LEU A 74 1.98 13.34 6.58
CA LEU A 74 1.81 14.09 5.32
C LEU A 74 2.70 15.33 5.39
N ASP A 75 3.79 15.35 4.61
CA ASP A 75 4.87 16.32 4.71
C ASP A 75 5.41 16.41 6.16
N ASP A 76 5.26 17.56 6.81
CA ASP A 76 5.71 17.83 8.19
C ASP A 76 4.63 17.59 9.26
N ARG A 77 3.45 17.14 8.85
CA ARG A 77 2.30 16.92 9.75
C ARG A 77 2.08 15.45 10.04
N THR A 78 1.80 15.14 11.27
CA THR A 78 1.47 13.80 11.76
C THR A 78 0.05 13.77 12.27
N PHE A 79 -0.70 12.72 11.91
CA PHE A 79 -2.08 12.49 12.31
C PHE A 79 -2.25 11.06 12.83
N VAL A 80 -3.09 10.90 13.83
CA VAL A 80 -3.58 9.59 14.24
C VAL A 80 -4.94 9.34 13.57
N ALA A 81 -5.02 8.35 12.74
CA ALA A 81 -6.21 7.99 11.99
C ALA A 81 -6.86 6.73 12.57
N THR A 82 -8.11 6.86 12.99
CA THR A 82 -8.94 5.75 13.47
C THR A 82 -9.95 5.33 12.41
N ALA A 83 -10.70 4.25 12.67
CA ALA A 83 -11.71 3.75 11.73
C ALA A 83 -12.67 4.88 11.29
N GLY A 84 -12.90 4.98 9.97
CA GLY A 84 -13.71 6.03 9.35
C GLY A 84 -12.90 7.26 8.90
N THR A 85 -11.61 7.33 9.19
CA THR A 85 -10.76 8.44 8.71
C THR A 85 -10.41 8.26 7.24
N PHE A 86 -10.56 9.34 6.47
CA PHE A 86 -10.12 9.46 5.09
C PHE A 86 -8.92 10.42 4.98
N LEU A 87 -7.91 10.02 4.21
CA LEU A 87 -6.78 10.88 3.86
C LEU A 87 -6.55 10.82 2.33
N HIS A 88 -6.06 11.92 1.79
CA HIS A 88 -5.65 12.02 0.40
C HIS A 88 -4.27 12.64 0.29
N SER A 89 -3.36 11.95 -0.36
CA SER A 89 -2.03 12.44 -0.71
C SER A 89 -1.95 12.64 -2.22
N PRO A 90 -1.90 13.90 -2.69
CA PRO A 90 -1.72 14.15 -4.10
C PRO A 90 -0.33 13.72 -4.57
N LYS A 91 -0.18 13.49 -5.86
CA LYS A 91 1.12 13.16 -6.45
C LYS A 91 2.19 14.15 -6.01
N GLY A 92 3.37 13.64 -5.69
CA GLY A 92 4.52 14.41 -5.26
C GLY A 92 4.55 14.74 -3.75
N GLN A 93 3.45 14.55 -3.02
CA GLN A 93 3.45 14.78 -1.58
C GLN A 93 4.20 13.67 -0.84
N LEU A 94 5.08 14.06 0.08
CA LEU A 94 5.74 13.12 0.98
C LEU A 94 4.73 12.59 2.00
N HIS A 95 4.66 11.26 2.14
CA HIS A 95 3.81 10.62 3.12
C HIS A 95 4.40 9.30 3.59
N GLY A 96 3.90 8.86 4.72
CA GLY A 96 4.23 7.58 5.33
C GLY A 96 3.16 7.21 6.35
N PHE A 97 3.18 5.99 6.83
CA PHE A 97 2.26 5.53 7.86
C PHE A 97 2.86 4.40 8.67
N THR A 98 2.41 4.28 9.91
CA THR A 98 2.86 3.23 10.85
C THR A 98 1.71 2.82 11.75
N ASN A 99 1.54 1.52 11.92
CA ASN A 99 0.70 0.97 12.98
C ASN A 99 1.50 0.97 14.29
N THR A 100 1.27 1.97 15.12
CA THR A 100 1.96 2.13 16.41
C THR A 100 1.33 1.31 17.54
N THR A 101 0.29 0.54 17.24
CA THR A 101 -0.44 -0.25 18.25
C THR A 101 0.04 -1.70 18.32
N ALA A 102 -0.45 -2.45 19.29
CA ALA A 102 -0.13 -3.87 19.48
C ALA A 102 -1.05 -4.83 18.71
N THR A 103 -2.03 -4.31 17.97
CA THR A 103 -2.99 -5.10 17.17
C THR A 103 -2.91 -4.71 15.70
N PRO A 104 -3.23 -5.64 14.76
CA PRO A 104 -3.30 -5.28 13.35
C PRO A 104 -4.28 -4.14 13.08
N ALA A 105 -3.97 -3.33 12.08
CA ALA A 105 -4.85 -2.28 11.58
C ALA A 105 -5.20 -2.57 10.11
N LYS A 106 -6.34 -2.07 9.63
CA LYS A 106 -6.85 -2.33 8.30
C LYS A 106 -7.28 -1.04 7.61
N MET A 107 -6.90 -0.90 6.36
CA MET A 107 -7.30 0.24 5.54
C MET A 107 -7.52 -0.15 4.09
N LEU A 108 -8.31 0.64 3.38
CA LEU A 108 -8.34 0.66 1.92
C LEU A 108 -7.34 1.68 1.42
N VAL A 109 -6.63 1.32 0.37
CA VAL A 109 -5.71 2.20 -0.36
C VAL A 109 -6.09 2.15 -1.83
N TRP A 110 -6.29 3.31 -2.46
CA TRP A 110 -6.46 3.37 -3.91
C TRP A 110 -5.53 4.41 -4.51
N VAL A 111 -4.99 4.05 -5.65
CA VAL A 111 -3.97 4.80 -6.37
C VAL A 111 -4.51 5.16 -7.76
N THR A 112 -4.43 6.42 -8.14
CA THR A 112 -4.93 6.93 -9.42
C THR A 112 -3.86 7.76 -10.14
N PRO A 113 -3.57 7.47 -11.43
CA PRO A 113 -3.97 6.29 -12.20
C PRO A 113 -3.41 4.99 -11.62
N ALA A 114 -3.83 3.84 -12.17
CA ALA A 114 -3.29 2.52 -11.81
C ALA A 114 -1.79 2.40 -12.08
N GLY A 115 -1.16 1.33 -11.57
CA GLY A 115 0.26 1.02 -11.77
C GLY A 115 0.98 0.58 -10.49
N PHE A 116 0.52 1.01 -9.33
CA PHE A 116 1.09 0.60 -8.03
C PHE A 116 1.01 -0.93 -7.82
N GLU A 117 -0.04 -1.56 -8.30
CA GLU A 117 -0.21 -3.02 -8.24
C GLU A 117 0.91 -3.76 -8.96
N LYS A 118 1.45 -3.18 -10.03
CA LYS A 118 2.58 -3.77 -10.78
C LYS A 118 3.87 -3.73 -9.96
N PHE A 119 4.09 -2.64 -9.22
CA PHE A 119 5.20 -2.54 -8.29
C PHE A 119 5.10 -3.60 -7.18
N ILE A 120 3.96 -3.69 -6.53
CA ILE A 120 3.74 -4.68 -5.46
C ILE A 120 3.88 -6.11 -5.99
N ALA A 121 3.38 -6.42 -7.18
CA ALA A 121 3.54 -7.74 -7.79
C ALA A 121 5.01 -8.08 -8.11
N GLU A 122 5.83 -7.08 -8.47
CA GLU A 122 7.25 -7.28 -8.76
C GLU A 122 8.09 -7.47 -7.50
N VAL A 123 7.88 -6.66 -6.46
CA VAL A 123 8.74 -6.67 -5.27
C VAL A 123 8.17 -7.44 -4.08
N GLY A 124 6.86 -7.64 -4.04
CA GLY A 124 6.18 -8.39 -3.00
C GLY A 124 6.32 -9.90 -3.17
N LYS A 125 5.86 -10.62 -2.17
CA LYS A 125 5.79 -12.09 -2.18
C LYS A 125 4.33 -12.52 -2.29
N ALA A 126 3.99 -13.27 -3.31
CA ALA A 126 2.65 -13.84 -3.45
C ALA A 126 2.30 -14.71 -2.24
N VAL A 127 1.08 -14.58 -1.76
CA VAL A 127 0.59 -15.38 -0.62
C VAL A 127 0.29 -16.79 -1.10
N ASN A 128 0.96 -17.77 -0.49
CA ASN A 128 0.77 -19.19 -0.73
C ASN A 128 0.48 -19.88 0.61
N GLY A 129 -0.76 -20.27 0.84
CA GLY A 129 -1.17 -20.97 2.06
C GLY A 129 -1.69 -20.03 3.16
N GLU A 130 -1.35 -20.33 4.42
CA GLU A 130 -1.83 -19.59 5.58
C GLU A 130 -1.22 -18.19 5.67
N ILE A 131 -2.04 -17.19 6.02
CA ILE A 131 -1.60 -15.80 6.15
C ILE A 131 -0.84 -15.62 7.47
N THR A 132 0.39 -15.11 7.37
CA THR A 132 1.25 -14.77 8.51
C THR A 132 1.72 -13.33 8.38
N LEU A 133 1.22 -12.45 9.27
CA LEU A 133 1.65 -11.05 9.32
C LEU A 133 2.93 -10.87 10.12
N GLY A 134 3.66 -9.80 9.85
CA GLY A 134 4.79 -9.37 10.66
C GLY A 134 6.08 -10.14 10.44
N ALA A 135 6.18 -10.92 9.35
CA ALA A 135 7.43 -11.58 9.00
C ALA A 135 8.53 -10.55 8.74
N SER A 136 9.72 -10.75 9.33
CA SER A 136 10.84 -9.84 9.16
C SER A 136 11.28 -9.76 7.69
N LEU A 137 11.54 -8.55 7.23
CA LEU A 137 12.19 -8.32 5.94
C LEU A 137 13.67 -8.71 6.04
N ASN A 138 14.15 -9.44 5.06
CA ASN A 138 15.57 -9.66 4.90
C ASN A 138 16.21 -8.55 4.06
N PRO A 139 17.56 -8.39 4.07
CA PRO A 139 18.23 -7.36 3.29
C PRO A 139 17.95 -7.43 1.78
N GLU A 140 17.75 -8.62 1.22
CA GLU A 140 17.47 -8.81 -0.20
C GLU A 140 16.09 -8.27 -0.57
N ASP A 141 15.10 -8.43 0.29
CA ASP A 141 13.74 -7.88 0.10
C ASP A 141 13.80 -6.35 0.10
N ILE A 142 14.55 -5.75 1.02
CA ILE A 142 14.74 -4.30 1.11
C ILE A 142 15.43 -3.78 -0.15
N ASP A 143 16.51 -4.42 -0.57
CA ASP A 143 17.26 -4.03 -1.78
C ASP A 143 16.37 -4.10 -3.03
N LYS A 144 15.58 -5.15 -3.15
CA LYS A 144 14.63 -5.33 -4.25
C LYS A 144 13.59 -4.19 -4.30
N ILE A 145 13.06 -3.79 -3.16
CA ILE A 145 12.11 -2.67 -3.05
C ILE A 145 12.78 -1.36 -3.50
N LEU A 146 13.94 -1.03 -2.92
CA LEU A 146 14.65 0.22 -3.20
C LEU A 146 15.14 0.30 -4.64
N THR A 147 15.58 -0.81 -5.22
CA THR A 147 16.07 -0.87 -6.61
C THR A 147 14.93 -0.70 -7.62
N ASN A 148 13.74 -1.20 -7.31
CA ASN A 148 12.63 -1.20 -8.26
C ASN A 148 11.68 0.00 -8.10
N ALA A 149 11.62 0.64 -6.94
CA ALA A 149 10.72 1.77 -6.71
C ALA A 149 10.85 2.89 -7.78
N PRO A 150 12.05 3.32 -8.21
CA PRO A 150 12.18 4.35 -9.24
C PRO A 150 11.58 4.00 -10.60
N LYS A 151 11.49 2.73 -10.96
CA LYS A 151 10.84 2.27 -12.21
C LYS A 151 9.35 2.60 -12.25
N TYR A 152 8.74 2.76 -11.08
CA TYR A 152 7.33 3.06 -10.89
C TYR A 152 7.10 4.50 -10.44
N ASP A 153 8.11 5.36 -10.59
CA ASP A 153 8.07 6.76 -10.15
C ASP A 153 7.78 6.92 -8.64
N ILE A 154 8.22 5.96 -7.85
CA ILE A 154 8.16 5.97 -6.38
C ILE A 154 9.55 6.34 -5.85
N GLU A 155 9.61 7.36 -5.02
CA GLU A 155 10.81 7.80 -4.32
C GLU A 155 10.67 7.53 -2.82
N ILE A 156 11.51 6.65 -2.31
CA ILE A 156 11.56 6.29 -0.88
C ILE A 156 12.70 7.08 -0.25
N LEU A 157 12.40 7.85 0.79
CA LEU A 157 13.41 8.62 1.49
C LEU A 157 14.17 7.74 2.51
N PRO A 158 15.46 7.98 2.70
CA PRO A 158 16.19 7.36 3.79
C PRO A 158 15.61 7.83 5.14
N PRO A 159 15.74 7.00 6.20
CA PRO A 159 15.37 7.44 7.53
C PRO A 159 16.14 8.71 7.90
N PRO A 160 15.56 9.59 8.75
CA PRO A 160 16.27 10.78 9.22
C PRO A 160 17.62 10.37 9.83
N SER A 161 18.67 11.11 9.48
CA SER A 161 19.97 10.96 10.16
C SER A 161 19.82 11.38 11.63
N GLU A 162 20.25 10.52 12.54
CA GLU A 162 20.34 10.85 13.96
C GLU A 162 21.29 12.03 14.21
#